data_58940c0e47a40d9de9ea5bd72e1c2aec
#
_entry.id   58940c0e47a40d9de9ea5bd72e1c2aec
#
_cell.length_a   1.000
_cell.length_b   1.000
_cell.length_c   1.000
_cell.angle_alpha   90.00
_cell.angle_beta   90.00
_cell.angle_gamma   90.00
#
_symmetry.space_group_name_H-M   'P 1'
#
loop_
_entity.id
_entity.type
_entity.pdbx_description
1 polymer ?
#
loop_
_entity_poly.entity_id
_entity_poly.type
_entity_poly.pdbx_seq_one_letter_code
_entity_poly.pdbx_strand_id
1 'polypeptide(L)'
;MLLEIPNHNISQIVLKGNLSGQSLAFGPSFDENSFLPHEQKVTIISSHRDSHGVYIKKLKLGEEIRLQDQHKNWYSYTIDEFFIINVNEEQITMENNSQHLLLVTCFPFDGLRSGTPYRYVVSAKKRLI
;
A
#
# COMPACT_ATOMS: atom_id res chain seq x y z
N MET A 1 -6.32 -10.62 3.09
CA MET A 1 -4.90 -10.54 3.49
C MET A 1 -4.75 -9.79 4.80
N LEU A 2 -3.70 -10.05 5.52
CA LEU A 2 -3.36 -9.34 6.75
C LEU A 2 -2.09 -8.52 6.52
N LEU A 3 -2.15 -7.24 6.85
CA LEU A 3 -1.02 -6.31 6.73
C LEU A 3 -0.48 -6.02 8.12
N GLU A 4 0.82 -6.23 8.32
CA GLU A 4 1.49 -5.88 9.56
C GLU A 4 2.69 -4.99 9.31
N ILE A 5 2.85 -3.97 10.16
CA ILE A 5 4.02 -3.10 10.15
C ILE A 5 4.57 -3.07 11.57
N PRO A 6 5.50 -3.98 11.90
CA PRO A 6 5.94 -4.18 13.29
C PRO A 6 6.51 -2.94 13.96
N ASN A 7 7.25 -2.13 13.24
CA ASN A 7 7.87 -0.91 13.79
C ASN A 7 6.84 0.10 14.30
N HIS A 8 5.59 0.01 13.86
CA HIS A 8 4.53 0.94 14.23
C HIS A 8 3.36 0.26 14.93
N ASN A 9 3.50 -1.01 15.28
CA ASN A 9 2.43 -1.81 15.90
C ASN A 9 1.13 -1.78 15.10
N ILE A 10 1.25 -1.83 13.77
CA ILE A 10 0.09 -1.83 12.87
C ILE A 10 -0.23 -3.26 12.48
N SER A 11 -1.52 -3.60 12.57
CA SER A 11 -2.05 -4.87 12.09
C SER A 11 -3.44 -4.60 11.55
N GLN A 12 -3.64 -4.81 10.25
CA GLN A 12 -4.88 -4.47 9.57
C GLN A 12 -5.29 -5.57 8.60
N ILE A 13 -6.60 -5.82 8.51
CA ILE A 13 -7.14 -6.73 7.50
C ILE A 13 -7.27 -5.93 6.20
N VAL A 14 -6.68 -6.46 5.13
CA VAL A 14 -6.76 -5.87 3.79
C VAL A 14 -7.97 -6.43 3.08
N LEU A 15 -8.88 -5.55 2.70
CA LEU A 15 -10.11 -5.93 2.04
C LEU A 15 -9.85 -6.20 0.56
N LYS A 16 -10.54 -7.19 0.04
CA LYS A 16 -10.59 -7.43 -1.41
C LYS A 16 -11.70 -6.55 -1.94
N GLY A 17 -11.38 -5.63 -2.83
CA GLY A 17 -12.43 -4.76 -3.30
C GLY A 17 -12.01 -3.78 -4.35
N ASN A 18 -13.02 -3.13 -4.89
CA ASN A 18 -12.87 -2.04 -5.83
C ASN A 18 -12.31 -0.82 -5.10
N LEU A 19 -11.55 0.00 -5.78
CA LEU A 19 -11.04 1.25 -5.25
C LEU A 19 -12.16 2.30 -5.09
N SER A 20 -13.36 1.86 -4.70
CA SER A 20 -14.45 2.78 -4.39
C SER A 20 -14.19 3.41 -3.02
N GLY A 21 -14.61 4.65 -2.85
CA GLY A 21 -14.49 5.33 -1.56
C GLY A 21 -15.15 4.53 -0.43
N GLN A 22 -16.16 3.75 -0.75
CA GLN A 22 -16.86 2.93 0.22
C GLN A 22 -15.99 1.78 0.74
N SER A 23 -15.26 1.10 -0.16
CA SER A 23 -14.34 0.02 0.26
C SER A 23 -13.22 0.55 1.13
N LEU A 24 -12.66 1.70 0.76
CA LEU A 24 -11.56 2.32 1.52
C LEU A 24 -12.01 2.79 2.90
N ALA A 25 -13.30 3.11 3.09
CA ALA A 25 -13.83 3.53 4.38
C ALA A 25 -13.81 2.39 5.41
N PHE A 26 -13.86 1.14 4.97
CA PHE A 26 -13.86 -0.02 5.85
C PHE A 26 -12.47 -0.56 6.16
N GLY A 27 -11.45 -0.12 5.44
CA GLY A 27 -10.09 -0.55 5.69
C GLY A 27 -9.20 -0.42 4.46
N PRO A 28 -7.94 -0.83 4.58
CA PRO A 28 -7.05 -0.90 3.41
C PRO A 28 -7.60 -1.89 2.39
N SER A 29 -7.48 -1.55 1.12
CA SER A 29 -8.04 -2.35 0.02
C SER A 29 -6.95 -2.76 -0.96
N PHE A 30 -6.96 -4.03 -1.33
CA PHE A 30 -6.11 -4.57 -2.39
C PHE A 30 -6.63 -4.12 -3.75
N ASP A 31 -5.74 -3.58 -4.58
CA ASP A 31 -6.07 -3.20 -5.95
C ASP A 31 -6.11 -4.46 -6.83
N GLU A 32 -7.29 -4.79 -7.33
CA GLU A 32 -7.49 -5.99 -8.16
C GLU A 32 -6.74 -5.94 -9.49
N ASN A 33 -6.31 -4.76 -9.92
CA ASN A 33 -5.48 -4.61 -11.12
C ASN A 33 -3.99 -4.84 -10.83
N SER A 34 -3.64 -5.04 -9.56
CA SER A 34 -2.29 -5.42 -9.16
C SER A 34 -2.22 -6.93 -8.91
N PHE A 35 -1.13 -7.40 -8.33
CA PHE A 35 -0.86 -8.82 -8.18
C PHE A 35 -0.80 -9.22 -6.71
N LEU A 36 -1.15 -10.47 -6.43
CA LEU A 36 -1.03 -11.04 -5.09
C LEU A 36 0.45 -11.28 -4.76
N PRO A 37 0.83 -11.32 -3.47
CA PRO A 37 2.24 -11.46 -3.08
C PRO A 37 2.96 -12.66 -3.66
N HIS A 38 2.25 -13.78 -3.88
CA HIS A 38 2.87 -14.99 -4.42
C HIS A 38 3.14 -14.92 -5.93
N GLU A 39 2.57 -13.95 -6.63
CA GLU A 39 2.68 -13.85 -8.08
C GLU A 39 3.99 -13.20 -8.53
N GLN A 40 4.84 -12.78 -7.60
CA GLN A 40 6.17 -12.21 -7.87
C GLN A 40 6.14 -10.96 -8.74
N LYS A 41 5.09 -10.15 -8.57
CA LYS A 41 4.90 -8.87 -9.24
C LYS A 41 4.46 -7.83 -8.22
N VAL A 42 4.11 -6.65 -8.69
CA VAL A 42 3.71 -5.55 -7.82
C VAL A 42 2.35 -5.79 -7.19
N THR A 43 2.30 -5.67 -5.87
CA THR A 43 1.04 -5.69 -5.09
C THR A 43 0.75 -4.26 -4.67
N ILE A 44 -0.48 -3.78 -4.89
CA ILE A 44 -0.88 -2.42 -4.53
C ILE A 44 -2.01 -2.47 -3.51
N ILE A 45 -1.81 -1.77 -2.38
CA ILE A 45 -2.80 -1.63 -1.33
C ILE A 45 -3.04 -0.15 -1.08
N SER A 46 -4.31 0.26 -1.15
CA SER A 46 -4.72 1.64 -0.93
C SER A 46 -5.43 1.81 0.40
N SER A 47 -5.22 2.93 1.07
CA SER A 47 -5.82 3.24 2.36
C SER A 47 -6.20 4.72 2.42
N HIS A 48 -7.22 5.04 3.24
CA HIS A 48 -7.59 6.43 3.51
C HIS A 48 -6.54 7.09 4.42
N ARG A 49 -6.12 8.32 4.06
CA ARG A 49 -5.16 9.10 4.84
C ARG A 49 -5.69 9.48 6.23
N ASP A 50 -7.02 9.57 6.37
CA ASP A 50 -7.65 10.05 7.60
C ASP A 50 -8.07 8.91 8.53
N SER A 51 -7.86 7.66 8.14
CA SER A 51 -8.28 6.52 8.93
C SER A 51 -7.21 5.43 8.92
N HIS A 52 -7.45 4.34 8.21
CA HIS A 52 -6.54 3.18 8.21
C HIS A 52 -5.17 3.46 7.60
N GLY A 53 -5.04 4.54 6.81
CA GLY A 53 -3.77 4.94 6.21
C GLY A 53 -3.05 6.07 6.95
N VAL A 54 -3.55 6.49 8.11
CA VAL A 54 -2.98 7.64 8.83
C VAL A 54 -1.52 7.43 9.23
N TYR A 55 -1.10 6.18 9.46
CA TYR A 55 0.27 5.86 9.85
C TYR A 55 1.28 6.01 8.70
N ILE A 56 0.81 6.03 7.45
CA ILE A 56 1.69 5.97 6.26
C ILE A 56 2.69 7.11 6.25
N LYS A 57 2.29 8.31 6.70
CA LYS A 57 3.19 9.47 6.76
C LYS A 57 4.36 9.30 7.74
N LYS A 58 4.26 8.33 8.66
CA LYS A 58 5.28 8.09 9.69
C LYS A 58 6.27 6.99 9.30
N LEU A 59 6.05 6.30 8.19
CA LEU A 59 6.92 5.21 7.76
C LEU A 59 8.28 5.75 7.31
N LYS A 60 9.33 4.97 7.56
CA LYS A 60 10.71 5.35 7.26
C LYS A 60 11.39 4.29 6.42
N LEU A 61 12.43 4.71 5.68
CA LEU A 61 13.26 3.80 4.91
C LEU A 61 13.81 2.69 5.80
N GLY A 62 13.85 1.48 5.28
CA GLY A 62 14.39 0.32 5.97
C GLY A 62 13.43 -0.39 6.90
N GLU A 63 12.26 0.18 7.17
CA GLU A 63 11.26 -0.48 8.00
C GLU A 63 10.60 -1.65 7.28
N GLU A 64 10.13 -2.62 8.06
CA GLU A 64 9.53 -3.84 7.53
C GLU A 64 8.02 -3.72 7.38
N ILE A 65 7.52 -4.25 6.27
CA ILE A 65 6.09 -4.47 6.05
C ILE A 65 5.90 -5.95 5.79
N ARG A 66 4.90 -6.58 6.42
CA ARG A 66 4.58 -7.98 6.20
C ARG A 66 3.16 -8.14 5.72
N LEU A 67 2.98 -9.02 4.73
CA LEU A 67 1.65 -9.43 4.26
C LEU A 67 1.47 -10.92 4.46
N GLN A 68 0.31 -11.30 4.95
CA GLN A 68 -0.11 -12.70 4.99
C GLN A 68 -1.24 -12.90 3.99
N ASP A 69 -1.09 -13.89 3.11
CA ASP A 69 -2.13 -14.21 2.13
C ASP A 69 -3.24 -15.07 2.77
N GLN A 70 -4.24 -15.44 1.97
CA GLN A 70 -5.35 -16.26 2.45
C GLN A 70 -4.96 -17.71 2.77
N HIS A 71 -3.79 -18.15 2.32
CA HIS A 71 -3.23 -19.47 2.64
C HIS A 71 -2.30 -19.43 3.84
N LYS A 72 -2.25 -18.28 4.54
CA LYS A 72 -1.41 -18.04 5.72
C LYS A 72 0.08 -18.03 5.44
N ASN A 73 0.48 -17.80 4.20
CA ASN A 73 1.88 -17.59 3.85
C ASN A 73 2.27 -16.14 4.11
N TRP A 74 3.42 -15.93 4.73
CA TRP A 74 3.94 -14.59 5.04
C TRP A 74 4.94 -14.13 4.00
N TYR A 75 4.85 -12.86 3.66
CA TYR A 75 5.78 -12.19 2.74
C TYR A 75 6.29 -10.93 3.42
N SER A 76 7.62 -10.77 3.46
CA SER A 76 8.26 -9.62 4.07
C SER A 76 8.80 -8.67 3.01
N TYR A 77 8.65 -7.37 3.27
CA TYR A 77 9.11 -6.30 2.39
C TYR A 77 9.88 -5.29 3.22
N THR A 78 10.85 -4.62 2.58
CA THR A 78 11.63 -3.55 3.20
C THR A 78 11.35 -2.26 2.45
N ILE A 79 10.98 -1.20 3.15
CA ILE A 79 10.69 0.09 2.55
C ILE A 79 11.95 0.65 1.92
N ASP A 80 11.90 0.94 0.62
CA ASP A 80 13.06 1.41 -0.14
C ASP A 80 12.85 2.76 -0.82
N GLU A 81 11.62 3.25 -0.93
CA GLU A 81 11.36 4.49 -1.63
C GLU A 81 10.02 5.11 -1.23
N PHE A 82 9.96 6.46 -1.29
CA PHE A 82 8.72 7.21 -1.16
C PHE A 82 8.59 8.15 -2.35
N PHE A 83 7.39 8.30 -2.89
CA PHE A 83 7.16 9.28 -3.96
C PHE A 83 5.72 9.75 -4.00
N ILE A 84 5.49 10.87 -4.70
CA ILE A 84 4.17 11.46 -4.89
C ILE A 84 3.87 11.43 -6.39
N ILE A 85 2.66 10.97 -6.73
CA ILE A 85 2.21 10.98 -8.12
C ILE A 85 0.94 11.82 -8.25
N ASN A 86 0.70 12.34 -9.45
CA ASN A 86 -0.54 12.95 -9.85
C ASN A 86 -1.27 11.98 -10.76
N VAL A 87 -2.41 11.42 -10.30
CA VAL A 87 -3.12 10.37 -11.03
C VAL A 87 -3.73 10.84 -12.35
N ASN A 88 -3.85 12.17 -12.55
CA ASN A 88 -4.32 12.72 -13.82
C ASN A 88 -3.22 12.79 -14.88
N GLU A 89 -1.96 12.71 -14.48
CA GLU A 89 -0.80 12.83 -15.36
C GLU A 89 0.01 11.54 -15.46
N GLU A 90 -0.03 10.72 -14.42
CA GLU A 90 0.78 9.52 -14.32
C GLU A 90 -0.05 8.32 -13.89
N GLN A 91 0.36 7.16 -14.36
CA GLN A 91 -0.16 5.88 -13.84
C GLN A 91 0.91 5.26 -12.97
N ILE A 92 0.49 4.52 -11.95
CA ILE A 92 1.43 3.74 -11.15
C ILE A 92 1.87 2.57 -12.02
N THR A 93 3.07 2.69 -12.61
CA THR A 93 3.65 1.65 -13.43
C THR A 93 4.95 1.18 -12.79
N MET A 94 5.10 -0.13 -12.70
CA MET A 94 6.33 -0.76 -12.25
C MET A 94 6.75 -1.80 -13.29
N GLU A 95 8.04 -2.09 -13.33
CA GLU A 95 8.55 -3.11 -14.22
C GLU A 95 7.88 -4.46 -13.96
N ASN A 96 7.64 -5.22 -15.02
CA ASN A 96 6.87 -6.46 -14.95
C ASN A 96 7.42 -7.50 -13.98
N ASN A 97 8.70 -7.45 -13.65
CA ASN A 97 9.33 -8.40 -12.74
C ASN A 97 9.62 -7.81 -11.35
N SER A 98 9.08 -6.66 -11.07
CA SER A 98 9.32 -6.01 -9.78
C SER A 98 8.49 -6.66 -8.69
N GLN A 99 9.16 -7.20 -7.66
CA GLN A 99 8.50 -7.79 -6.50
C GLN A 99 8.38 -6.73 -5.41
N HIS A 100 7.52 -5.76 -5.64
CA HIS A 100 7.32 -4.65 -4.72
C HIS A 100 5.90 -4.64 -4.16
N LEU A 101 5.78 -4.09 -2.97
CA LEU A 101 4.52 -3.71 -2.37
C LEU A 101 4.43 -2.19 -2.40
N LEU A 102 3.33 -1.66 -2.90
CA LEU A 102 3.05 -0.23 -2.87
C LEU A 102 1.89 0.03 -1.92
N LEU A 103 2.13 0.87 -0.91
CA LEU A 103 1.07 1.40 -0.06
C LEU A 103 0.74 2.79 -0.57
N VAL A 104 -0.53 3.03 -0.90
CA VAL A 104 -0.98 4.25 -1.56
C VAL A 104 -2.03 4.94 -0.71
N THR A 105 -1.88 6.25 -0.53
CA THR A 105 -2.88 7.06 0.14
C THR A 105 -2.97 8.45 -0.50
N CYS A 106 -4.04 9.17 -0.20
CA CYS A 106 -4.21 10.54 -0.70
C CYS A 106 -3.17 11.49 -0.09
N PHE A 107 -2.76 12.49 -0.86
CA PHE A 107 -1.82 13.51 -0.44
C PHE A 107 -2.37 14.89 -0.84
N PRO A 108 -2.18 15.95 -0.07
CA PRO A 108 -1.43 16.00 1.20
C PRO A 108 -2.16 15.32 2.36
N PHE A 109 -1.38 14.93 3.39
CA PHE A 109 -1.92 14.17 4.53
C PHE A 109 -2.92 14.95 5.36
N ASP A 110 -2.74 16.27 5.46
CA ASP A 110 -3.59 17.19 6.21
C ASP A 110 -4.53 17.97 5.30
N GLY A 111 -4.74 17.49 4.08
CA GLY A 111 -5.57 18.16 3.11
C GLY A 111 -7.03 18.19 3.55
N LEU A 112 -7.65 19.38 3.43
CA LEU A 112 -9.05 19.59 3.76
C LEU A 112 -9.99 19.16 2.64
N ARG A 113 -9.45 18.83 1.46
CA ARG A 113 -10.24 18.44 0.30
C ARG A 113 -10.16 16.94 0.05
N SER A 114 -11.33 16.33 -0.11
CA SER A 114 -11.42 15.01 -0.70
C SER A 114 -11.22 15.14 -2.22
N GLY A 115 -10.80 14.06 -2.88
CA GLY A 115 -10.68 14.03 -4.33
C GLY A 115 -9.44 14.70 -4.89
N THR A 116 -8.42 14.94 -4.09
CA THR A 116 -7.13 15.43 -4.60
C THR A 116 -6.57 14.48 -5.65
N PRO A 117 -5.91 14.98 -6.72
CA PRO A 117 -5.27 14.11 -7.71
C PRO A 117 -3.95 13.51 -7.22
N TYR A 118 -3.43 13.96 -6.09
CA TYR A 118 -2.13 13.51 -5.60
C TYR A 118 -2.26 12.27 -4.75
N ARG A 119 -1.27 11.37 -4.89
CA ARG A 119 -1.17 10.17 -4.08
C ARG A 119 0.25 10.06 -3.54
N TYR A 120 0.36 9.72 -2.26
CA TYR A 120 1.61 9.39 -1.61
C TYR A 120 1.80 7.89 -1.70
N VAL A 121 2.96 7.47 -2.19
CA VAL A 121 3.24 6.05 -2.42
C VAL A 121 4.47 5.64 -1.61
N VAL A 122 4.32 4.59 -0.82
CA VAL A 122 5.42 3.93 -0.13
C VAL A 122 5.74 2.66 -0.90
N SER A 123 6.96 2.56 -1.41
CA SER A 123 7.44 1.38 -2.10
C SER A 123 8.27 0.54 -1.16
N ALA A 124 8.01 -0.75 -1.12
CA ALA A 124 8.78 -1.70 -0.32
C ALA A 124 9.14 -2.90 -1.19
N LYS A 125 10.42 -3.25 -1.17
CA LYS A 125 10.96 -4.35 -1.96
C LYS A 125 10.82 -5.65 -1.18
N LYS A 126 10.34 -6.70 -1.84
CA LYS A 126 10.21 -8.00 -1.23
C LYS A 126 11.57 -8.55 -0.82
N ARG A 127 11.65 -9.05 0.40
CA ARG A 127 12.86 -9.69 0.90
C ARG A 127 12.96 -11.08 0.31
N LEU A 128 14.08 -11.35 -0.33
CA LEU A 128 14.42 -12.68 -0.82
C LEU A 128 15.22 -13.39 0.26
N ILE A 129 14.76 -14.55 0.63
CA ILE A 129 15.46 -15.37 1.63
C ILE A 129 16.45 -16.29 0.92
#